data_bc295b9b4cf00fa0a43a49aacfc21e17
#
_entry.id   bc295b9b4cf00fa0a43a49aacfc21e17
#
_cell.length_a   1.000
_cell.length_b   1.000
_cell.length_c   1.000
_cell.angle_alpha   90.00
_cell.angle_beta   90.00
_cell.angle_gamma   90.00
#
_symmetry.space_group_name_H-M   'P 1'
#
loop_
_entity.id
_entity.type
_entity.pdbx_description
1 polymer ?
#
loop_
_entity_poly.entity_id
_entity_poly.type
_entity_poly.pdbx_seq_one_letter_code
_entity_poly.pdbx_strand_id
1 'polypeptide(L)'
;MARLQAAAVVEAIPRDWFEEYVRALLDRAEDLRTDEEGRIQGDEELADVALVEGDHLTAGARYQRHTDPPEGEDGNGTTSELLITSWERTREVSAAVTTWHPDDQKTTWTVKLSDPGAPGSLVAGGEHHAAKRLHRLSWAARLDIRQWWRQVEGGGGQAPVTVLLRHHYGQARLLVRAAAEGGGKWRLGLTLVVRGRGWVRPLAAVGLLFVRSKLEAELREAVAEIAENWNADIPELLKHDPRDAGIWVSDLRRDREELDRWLAENG
;
A
#
# COMPACT_ATOMS: atom_id res chain seq x y z
N MET A 1 -22.40 5.86 13.79
CA MET A 1 -20.93 5.77 13.80
C MET A 1 -20.55 4.59 14.68
N ALA A 2 -19.84 3.63 14.15
CA ALA A 2 -19.27 2.54 14.93
C ALA A 2 -17.77 2.76 15.11
N ARG A 3 -17.27 2.41 16.29
CA ARG A 3 -15.84 2.38 16.62
C ARG A 3 -15.51 0.96 17.08
N LEU A 4 -14.62 0.30 16.35
CA LEU A 4 -14.19 -1.06 16.58
C LEU A 4 -12.73 -1.04 16.99
N GLN A 5 -12.29 -2.00 17.78
CA GLN A 5 -10.90 -2.09 18.25
C GLN A 5 -10.41 -3.52 18.16
N ALA A 6 -9.15 -3.66 17.75
CA ALA A 6 -8.41 -4.89 17.77
C ALA A 6 -6.97 -4.61 18.20
N ALA A 7 -6.26 -5.66 18.58
CA ALA A 7 -4.84 -5.59 18.85
C ALA A 7 -4.17 -6.89 18.44
N ALA A 8 -2.91 -6.79 18.03
CA ALA A 8 -2.06 -7.92 17.72
C ALA A 8 -0.65 -7.70 18.23
N VAL A 9 0.09 -8.79 18.40
CA VAL A 9 1.52 -8.78 18.69
C VAL A 9 2.23 -9.31 17.46
N VAL A 10 3.18 -8.55 16.95
CA VAL A 10 3.91 -8.87 15.73
C VAL A 10 5.42 -8.77 15.94
N GLU A 11 6.19 -9.52 15.13
CA GLU A 11 7.64 -9.42 15.11
C GLU A 11 8.07 -8.00 14.69
N ALA A 12 9.08 -7.46 15.39
CA ALA A 12 9.58 -6.13 15.12
C ALA A 12 10.63 -6.15 14.01
N ILE A 13 10.53 -5.19 13.10
CA ILE A 13 11.60 -4.91 12.15
C ILE A 13 12.57 -3.93 12.85
N PRO A 14 13.88 -4.24 12.94
CA PRO A 14 14.87 -3.29 13.46
C PRO A 14 14.92 -2.02 12.60
N ARG A 15 15.07 -0.87 13.28
CA ARG A 15 15.07 0.41 12.58
C ARG A 15 16.21 0.51 11.55
N ASP A 16 17.40 0.10 11.93
CA ASP A 16 18.57 0.16 11.04
C ASP A 16 18.38 -0.74 9.81
N TRP A 17 17.80 -1.93 10.01
CA TRP A 17 17.46 -2.83 8.91
C TRP A 17 16.46 -2.19 7.95
N PHE A 18 15.39 -1.57 8.48
CA PHE A 18 14.39 -0.90 7.67
C PHE A 18 14.97 0.28 6.87
N GLU A 19 15.80 1.13 7.51
CA GLU A 19 16.43 2.27 6.86
C GLU A 19 17.42 1.83 5.77
N GLU A 20 18.17 0.74 6.00
CA GLU A 20 19.06 0.12 5.02
C GLU A 20 18.27 -0.46 3.84
N TYR A 21 17.16 -1.17 4.13
CA TYR A 21 16.29 -1.74 3.11
C TYR A 21 15.70 -0.68 2.19
N VAL A 22 15.18 0.42 2.74
CA VAL A 22 14.66 1.53 1.94
C VAL A 22 15.76 2.13 1.05
N ARG A 23 16.97 2.27 1.58
CA ARG A 23 18.13 2.76 0.81
C ARG A 23 18.46 1.82 -0.33
N ALA A 24 18.53 0.52 -0.06
CA ALA A 24 18.83 -0.50 -1.06
C ALA A 24 17.80 -0.57 -2.19
N LEU A 25 16.51 -0.40 -1.86
CA LEU A 25 15.46 -0.30 -2.89
C LEU A 25 15.68 0.89 -3.84
N LEU A 26 16.08 2.04 -3.31
CA LEU A 26 16.34 3.22 -4.12
C LEU A 26 17.63 3.08 -4.94
N ASP A 27 18.70 2.48 -4.36
CA ASP A 27 19.94 2.18 -5.05
C ASP A 27 19.67 1.24 -6.24
N ARG A 28 18.90 0.16 -5.99
CA ARG A 28 18.53 -0.78 -7.06
C ARG A 28 17.72 -0.10 -8.17
N ALA A 29 16.75 0.75 -7.81
CA ALA A 29 15.99 1.48 -8.83
C ALA A 29 16.91 2.36 -9.70
N GLU A 30 17.89 3.03 -9.11
CA GLU A 30 18.85 3.89 -9.83
C GLU A 30 19.88 3.12 -10.63
N ASP A 31 20.17 1.86 -10.25
CA ASP A 31 21.08 0.97 -10.99
C ASP A 31 20.43 0.35 -12.23
N LEU A 32 19.11 0.35 -12.34
CA LEU A 32 18.42 -0.11 -13.54
C LEU A 32 18.84 0.74 -14.75
N ARG A 33 18.91 0.10 -15.90
CA ARG A 33 19.25 0.74 -17.17
C ARG A 33 18.15 0.50 -18.17
N THR A 34 18.06 1.37 -19.15
CA THR A 34 17.16 1.19 -20.30
C THR A 34 18.00 0.89 -21.55
N ASP A 35 17.49 0.02 -22.41
CA ASP A 35 18.05 -0.19 -23.75
C ASP A 35 17.63 0.94 -24.71
N GLU A 36 18.00 0.79 -25.99
CA GLU A 36 17.67 1.76 -27.05
C GLU A 36 16.16 1.90 -27.30
N GLU A 37 15.39 0.84 -26.99
CA GLU A 37 13.93 0.80 -27.06
C GLU A 37 13.25 1.27 -25.78
N GLY A 38 14.01 1.67 -24.76
CA GLY A 38 13.52 2.12 -23.46
C GLY A 38 13.16 1.00 -22.48
N ARG A 39 13.40 -0.29 -22.81
CA ARG A 39 13.06 -1.41 -21.93
C ARG A 39 14.01 -1.48 -20.74
N ILE A 40 13.46 -1.76 -19.57
CA ILE A 40 14.26 -1.93 -18.35
C ILE A 40 15.12 -3.19 -18.47
N GLN A 41 16.41 -3.04 -18.18
CA GLN A 41 17.42 -4.10 -18.19
C GLN A 41 17.85 -4.42 -16.76
N GLY A 42 18.24 -5.68 -16.53
CA GLY A 42 18.81 -6.13 -15.25
C GLY A 42 17.80 -6.66 -14.24
N ASP A 43 16.50 -6.66 -14.60
CA ASP A 43 15.45 -7.24 -13.75
C ASP A 43 14.42 -7.94 -14.64
N GLU A 44 14.31 -9.27 -14.52
CA GLU A 44 13.37 -10.08 -15.32
C GLU A 44 11.90 -9.72 -15.05
N GLU A 45 11.56 -9.29 -13.83
CA GLU A 45 10.20 -8.88 -13.46
C GLU A 45 9.78 -7.55 -14.09
N LEU A 46 10.75 -6.75 -14.53
CA LEU A 46 10.54 -5.45 -15.18
C LEU A 46 10.80 -5.49 -16.69
N ALA A 47 11.08 -6.65 -17.27
CA ALA A 47 11.43 -6.79 -18.70
C ALA A 47 10.31 -6.33 -19.65
N ASP A 48 9.07 -6.33 -19.20
CA ASP A 48 7.87 -5.83 -19.89
C ASP A 48 7.55 -4.35 -19.61
N VAL A 49 8.43 -3.66 -18.84
CA VAL A 49 8.31 -2.23 -18.54
C VAL A 49 9.22 -1.42 -19.47
N ALA A 50 8.68 -0.41 -20.13
CA ALA A 50 9.44 0.48 -21.00
C ALA A 50 9.33 1.94 -20.56
N LEU A 51 10.45 2.66 -20.55
CA LEU A 51 10.50 4.12 -20.45
C LEU A 51 10.05 4.70 -21.79
N VAL A 52 8.91 5.38 -21.81
CA VAL A 52 8.29 5.93 -23.04
C VAL A 52 8.46 7.44 -23.16
N GLU A 53 8.79 8.12 -22.07
CA GLU A 53 8.98 9.59 -22.05
C GLU A 53 9.96 10.00 -20.95
N GLY A 54 10.83 10.96 -21.22
CA GLY A 54 11.79 11.54 -20.27
C GLY A 54 13.05 10.69 -20.06
N ASP A 55 13.83 11.06 -19.07
CA ASP A 55 15.02 10.34 -18.65
C ASP A 55 14.73 9.48 -17.42
N HIS A 56 15.43 8.35 -17.31
CA HIS A 56 15.23 7.39 -16.21
C HIS A 56 15.24 8.07 -14.84
N LEU A 57 14.18 7.82 -14.04
CA LEU A 57 13.96 8.35 -12.69
C LEU A 57 13.98 9.88 -12.55
N THR A 58 13.87 10.63 -13.63
CA THR A 58 13.69 12.09 -13.54
C THR A 58 12.22 12.46 -13.37
N ALA A 59 11.96 13.64 -12.81
CA ALA A 59 10.58 14.15 -12.74
C ALA A 59 10.00 14.32 -14.15
N GLY A 60 8.86 13.70 -14.39
CA GLY A 60 8.21 13.63 -15.71
C GLY A 60 8.49 12.32 -16.48
N ALA A 61 9.45 11.51 -16.06
CA ALA A 61 9.70 10.20 -16.67
C ALA A 61 8.45 9.32 -16.61
N ARG A 62 8.10 8.71 -17.74
CA ARG A 62 6.93 7.82 -17.88
C ARG A 62 7.37 6.44 -18.31
N TYR A 63 6.90 5.45 -17.59
CA TYR A 63 7.09 4.05 -17.90
C TYR A 63 5.74 3.43 -18.21
N GLN A 64 5.70 2.53 -19.17
CA GLN A 64 4.50 1.79 -19.52
C GLN A 64 4.74 0.30 -19.42
N ARG A 65 3.70 -0.41 -19.02
CA ARG A 65 3.61 -1.85 -18.99
C ARG A 65 2.29 -2.25 -19.63
N HIS A 66 2.37 -3.21 -20.55
CA HIS A 66 1.20 -3.85 -21.09
C HIS A 66 1.13 -5.29 -20.59
N THR A 67 -0.01 -5.69 -20.07
CA THR A 67 -0.26 -7.07 -19.63
C THR A 67 -1.39 -7.62 -20.49
N ASP A 68 -1.11 -8.70 -21.22
CA ASP A 68 -2.09 -9.40 -22.02
C ASP A 68 -3.22 -9.98 -21.14
N PRO A 69 -4.43 -10.15 -21.67
CA PRO A 69 -5.50 -10.82 -20.95
C PRO A 69 -5.11 -12.27 -20.62
N PRO A 70 -5.65 -12.85 -19.54
CA PRO A 70 -5.45 -14.27 -19.23
C PRO A 70 -5.80 -15.17 -20.42
N GLU A 71 -5.08 -16.29 -20.58
CA GLU A 71 -5.36 -17.27 -21.63
C GLU A 71 -6.83 -17.73 -21.57
N GLY A 72 -7.54 -17.55 -22.69
CA GLY A 72 -8.95 -17.93 -22.82
C GLY A 72 -9.96 -16.82 -22.54
N GLU A 73 -9.54 -15.63 -22.18
CA GLU A 73 -10.40 -14.44 -22.11
C GLU A 73 -10.28 -13.60 -23.38
N ASP A 74 -11.40 -13.42 -24.10
CA ASP A 74 -11.50 -12.49 -25.21
C ASP A 74 -11.60 -11.07 -24.66
N GLY A 75 -10.51 -10.30 -24.70
CA GLY A 75 -10.51 -8.91 -24.21
C GLY A 75 -9.23 -8.15 -24.54
N ASN A 76 -9.29 -6.84 -24.35
CA ASN A 76 -8.10 -6.00 -24.36
C ASN A 76 -7.33 -6.20 -23.05
N GLY A 77 -6.01 -6.34 -23.12
CA GLY A 77 -5.15 -6.40 -21.96
C GLY A 77 -5.21 -5.13 -21.10
N THR A 78 -4.53 -5.17 -19.99
CA THR A 78 -4.41 -4.04 -19.06
C THR A 78 -3.17 -3.23 -19.40
N THR A 79 -3.31 -1.89 -19.46
CA THR A 79 -2.18 -1.00 -19.62
C THR A 79 -1.95 -0.22 -18.32
N SER A 80 -0.73 -0.23 -17.83
CA SER A 80 -0.32 0.56 -16.66
C SER A 80 0.74 1.59 -17.06
N GLU A 81 0.62 2.80 -16.54
CA GLU A 81 1.58 3.89 -16.69
C GLU A 81 2.08 4.32 -15.32
N LEU A 82 3.39 4.36 -15.14
CA LEU A 82 4.06 4.94 -13.98
C LEU A 82 4.66 6.29 -14.38
N LEU A 83 4.26 7.35 -13.70
CA LEU A 83 4.83 8.69 -13.81
C LEU A 83 5.69 9.00 -12.59
N ILE A 84 6.96 9.27 -12.77
CA ILE A 84 7.81 9.83 -11.71
C ILE A 84 7.46 11.30 -11.53
N THR A 85 6.99 11.67 -10.34
CA THR A 85 6.63 13.06 -10.03
C THR A 85 7.75 13.80 -9.31
N SER A 86 8.59 13.09 -8.57
CA SER A 86 9.82 13.60 -7.96
C SER A 86 10.78 12.46 -7.66
N TRP A 87 12.08 12.69 -7.84
CA TRP A 87 13.14 11.77 -7.44
C TRP A 87 14.30 12.54 -6.85
N GLU A 88 14.15 12.96 -5.60
CA GLU A 88 15.14 13.70 -4.83
C GLU A 88 15.43 12.98 -3.51
N ARG A 89 16.53 12.21 -3.44
CA ARG A 89 16.87 11.36 -2.28
C ARG A 89 16.97 12.10 -0.95
N THR A 90 17.30 13.38 -0.98
CA THR A 90 17.42 14.20 0.24
C THR A 90 16.10 14.82 0.67
N ARG A 91 15.07 14.77 -0.17
CA ARG A 91 13.81 15.45 0.08
C ARG A 91 12.60 14.56 -0.11
N GLU A 92 12.44 14.01 -1.32
CA GLU A 92 11.22 13.31 -1.69
C GLU A 92 11.42 12.39 -2.89
N VAL A 93 10.88 11.18 -2.79
CA VAL A 93 10.65 10.31 -3.94
C VAL A 93 9.15 10.10 -4.06
N SER A 94 8.60 10.36 -5.23
CA SER A 94 7.16 10.23 -5.46
C SER A 94 6.83 9.82 -6.89
N ALA A 95 5.77 9.02 -7.02
CA ALA A 95 5.29 8.50 -8.28
C ALA A 95 3.77 8.40 -8.28
N ALA A 96 3.19 8.40 -9.48
CA ALA A 96 1.79 8.10 -9.72
C ALA A 96 1.68 6.94 -10.71
N VAL A 97 0.79 6.00 -10.44
CA VAL A 97 0.46 4.91 -11.36
C VAL A 97 -0.98 5.04 -11.80
N THR A 98 -1.19 4.89 -13.08
CA THR A 98 -2.51 4.83 -13.69
C THR A 98 -2.64 3.51 -14.42
N THR A 99 -3.67 2.74 -14.11
CA THR A 99 -4.01 1.48 -14.78
C THR A 99 -5.34 1.63 -15.48
N TRP A 100 -5.36 1.35 -16.78
CA TRP A 100 -6.56 1.26 -17.60
C TRP A 100 -6.92 -0.21 -17.75
N HIS A 101 -8.11 -0.54 -17.27
CA HIS A 101 -8.68 -1.87 -17.37
C HIS A 101 -9.65 -1.95 -18.59
N PRO A 102 -10.01 -3.14 -19.04
CA PRO A 102 -11.17 -3.31 -19.93
C PRO A 102 -12.40 -2.60 -19.37
N ASP A 103 -13.37 -2.26 -20.23
CA ASP A 103 -14.65 -1.61 -19.87
C ASP A 103 -14.54 -0.17 -19.32
N ASP A 104 -13.56 0.60 -19.79
CA ASP A 104 -13.35 2.01 -19.40
C ASP A 104 -13.14 2.21 -17.89
N GLN A 105 -12.75 1.19 -17.16
CA GLN A 105 -12.39 1.32 -15.76
C GLN A 105 -10.96 1.87 -15.64
N LYS A 106 -10.77 2.73 -14.64
CA LYS A 106 -9.48 3.36 -14.40
C LYS A 106 -9.14 3.34 -12.90
N THR A 107 -7.96 2.84 -12.57
CA THR A 107 -7.39 2.97 -11.23
C THR A 107 -6.21 3.93 -11.27
N THR A 108 -6.16 4.88 -10.35
CA THR A 108 -5.02 5.75 -10.18
C THR A 108 -4.57 5.71 -8.73
N TRP A 109 -3.29 5.56 -8.48
CA TRP A 109 -2.73 5.67 -7.15
C TRP A 109 -1.41 6.44 -7.16
N THR A 110 -1.07 7.02 -6.04
CA THR A 110 0.15 7.80 -5.84
C THR A 110 0.89 7.30 -4.62
N VAL A 111 2.19 7.37 -4.65
CA VAL A 111 3.05 7.10 -3.51
C VAL A 111 4.07 8.22 -3.37
N LYS A 112 4.38 8.55 -2.11
CA LYS A 112 5.33 9.60 -1.77
C LYS A 112 6.07 9.22 -0.50
N LEU A 113 7.38 9.11 -0.58
CA LEU A 113 8.30 8.92 0.52
C LEU A 113 9.04 10.24 0.77
N SER A 114 8.89 10.79 1.97
CA SER A 114 9.62 11.99 2.39
C SER A 114 10.91 11.60 3.08
N ASP A 115 11.95 12.39 2.85
CA ASP A 115 13.29 12.21 3.41
C ASP A 115 13.86 10.79 3.20
N PRO A 116 13.96 10.29 1.94
CA PRO A 116 14.31 8.89 1.66
C PRO A 116 15.61 8.42 2.30
N GLY A 117 16.60 9.30 2.49
CA GLY A 117 17.86 9.00 3.15
C GLY A 117 17.74 8.70 4.66
N ALA A 118 16.68 9.21 5.30
CA ALA A 118 16.27 8.94 6.68
C ALA A 118 14.74 8.95 6.74
N PRO A 119 14.08 7.87 6.32
CA PRO A 119 12.65 7.85 6.00
C PRO A 119 11.77 8.53 7.03
N GLY A 120 11.10 9.63 6.63
CA GLY A 120 10.30 10.46 7.51
C GLY A 120 8.83 10.10 7.51
N SER A 121 8.24 9.96 6.32
CA SER A 121 6.86 9.53 6.17
C SER A 121 6.61 8.91 4.79
N LEU A 122 5.70 7.93 4.76
CA LEU A 122 5.14 7.37 3.53
C LEU A 122 3.68 7.78 3.42
N VAL A 123 3.32 8.37 2.29
CA VAL A 123 1.93 8.70 1.96
C VAL A 123 1.56 7.98 0.68
N ALA A 124 0.44 7.28 0.69
CA ALA A 124 -0.11 6.65 -0.49
C ALA A 124 -1.60 6.99 -0.59
N GLY A 125 -2.12 7.02 -1.80
CA GLY A 125 -3.54 7.26 -2.01
C GLY A 125 -3.95 6.86 -3.40
N GLY A 126 -5.25 6.58 -3.58
CA GLY A 126 -5.73 6.17 -4.87
C GLY A 126 -7.24 6.34 -5.03
N GLU A 127 -7.66 6.23 -6.28
CA GLU A 127 -9.05 6.27 -6.68
C GLU A 127 -9.29 5.17 -7.72
N HIS A 128 -10.38 4.45 -7.53
CA HIS A 128 -10.91 3.53 -8.53
C HIS A 128 -12.19 4.12 -9.11
N HIS A 129 -12.24 4.19 -10.43
CA HIS A 129 -13.39 4.66 -11.19
C HIS A 129 -13.96 3.48 -11.97
N ALA A 130 -15.03 2.90 -11.46
CA ALA A 130 -15.82 1.93 -12.23
C ALA A 130 -16.71 2.65 -13.26
N ALA A 131 -17.12 1.94 -14.32
CA ALA A 131 -17.99 2.48 -15.38
C ALA A 131 -19.30 3.08 -14.84
N LYS A 132 -19.80 2.60 -13.69
CA LYS A 132 -20.98 3.17 -13.01
C LYS A 132 -20.54 4.18 -11.97
N ARG A 133 -20.97 5.45 -12.07
CA ARG A 133 -20.63 6.57 -11.16
C ARG A 133 -20.81 6.29 -9.66
N LEU A 134 -21.65 5.32 -9.29
CA LEU A 134 -21.95 4.94 -7.91
C LEU A 134 -20.86 4.10 -7.23
N HIS A 135 -19.90 3.58 -8.00
CA HIS A 135 -18.84 2.70 -7.49
C HIS A 135 -17.47 3.37 -7.40
N ARG A 136 -17.45 4.70 -7.23
CA ARG A 136 -16.20 5.41 -6.97
C ARG A 136 -15.71 5.12 -5.57
N LEU A 137 -14.53 4.52 -5.48
CA LEU A 137 -13.80 4.28 -4.25
C LEU A 137 -12.56 5.16 -4.22
N SER A 138 -12.29 5.83 -3.11
CA SER A 138 -11.01 6.50 -2.90
C SER A 138 -10.44 6.13 -1.54
N TRP A 139 -9.12 6.01 -1.48
CA TRP A 139 -8.40 5.73 -0.26
C TRP A 139 -7.18 6.63 -0.10
N ALA A 140 -6.76 6.84 1.13
CA ALA A 140 -5.53 7.52 1.47
C ALA A 140 -4.93 6.86 2.70
N ALA A 141 -3.64 6.57 2.64
CA ALA A 141 -2.86 6.01 3.73
C ALA A 141 -1.67 6.92 4.04
N ARG A 142 -1.36 7.05 5.31
CA ARG A 142 -0.17 7.76 5.79
C ARG A 142 0.47 6.94 6.89
N LEU A 143 1.77 6.69 6.74
CA LEU A 143 2.66 6.21 7.78
C LEU A 143 3.64 7.33 8.13
N ASP A 144 3.58 7.85 9.34
CA ASP A 144 4.59 8.72 9.91
C ASP A 144 5.67 7.83 10.56
N ILE A 145 6.74 7.60 9.82
CA ILE A 145 7.80 6.65 10.20
C ILE A 145 8.54 7.16 11.45
N ARG A 146 8.77 8.47 11.53
CA ARG A 146 9.41 9.06 12.73
C ARG A 146 8.54 8.93 13.98
N GLN A 147 7.21 9.08 13.82
CA GLN A 147 6.27 8.90 14.92
C GLN A 147 6.13 7.42 15.29
N TRP A 148 6.25 6.50 14.32
CA TRP A 148 6.29 5.06 14.57
C TRP A 148 7.46 4.71 15.52
N TRP A 149 8.67 5.12 15.16
CA TRP A 149 9.86 4.85 15.97
C TRP A 149 9.75 5.47 17.38
N ARG A 150 9.28 6.72 17.47
CA ARG A 150 9.04 7.34 18.79
C ARG A 150 8.06 6.53 19.66
N GLN A 151 7.02 5.95 19.08
CA GLN A 151 6.05 5.17 19.85
C GLN A 151 6.62 3.84 20.33
N VAL A 152 7.36 3.12 19.48
CA VAL A 152 7.99 1.86 19.89
C VAL A 152 9.14 2.06 20.89
N GLU A 153 9.72 3.25 20.95
CA GLU A 153 10.69 3.69 21.96
C GLU A 153 10.03 4.19 23.26
N GLY A 154 8.72 4.05 23.41
CA GLY A 154 7.97 4.45 24.60
C GLY A 154 7.44 5.88 24.58
N GLY A 155 7.61 6.62 23.48
CA GLY A 155 7.07 7.96 23.30
C GLY A 155 5.57 7.97 23.04
N GLY A 156 4.90 9.05 23.43
CA GLY A 156 3.49 9.30 23.14
C GLY A 156 3.26 9.93 21.76
N GLY A 157 1.99 10.25 21.46
CA GLY A 157 1.63 11.04 20.29
C GLY A 157 0.41 10.53 19.54
N GLN A 158 0.23 11.04 18.32
CA GLN A 158 -0.83 10.62 17.43
C GLN A 158 -0.55 9.23 16.84
N ALA A 159 -1.58 8.57 16.32
CA ALA A 159 -1.41 7.30 15.61
C ALA A 159 -0.49 7.51 14.40
N PRO A 160 0.63 6.78 14.29
CA PRO A 160 1.58 6.93 13.19
C PRO A 160 1.00 6.44 11.87
N VAL A 161 0.08 5.47 11.89
CA VAL A 161 -0.60 5.01 10.70
C VAL A 161 -2.05 5.48 10.71
N THR A 162 -2.45 6.06 9.59
CA THR A 162 -3.84 6.43 9.32
C THR A 162 -4.20 5.97 7.92
N VAL A 163 -5.28 5.19 7.80
CA VAL A 163 -5.88 4.84 6.51
C VAL A 163 -7.30 5.39 6.47
N LEU A 164 -7.66 6.04 5.38
CA LEU A 164 -8.98 6.58 5.12
C LEU A 164 -9.53 5.98 3.85
N LEU A 165 -10.64 5.28 3.95
CA LEU A 165 -11.40 4.74 2.84
C LEU A 165 -12.68 5.55 2.68
N ARG A 166 -12.99 5.98 1.46
CA ARG A 166 -14.20 6.74 1.14
C ARG A 166 -14.94 6.08 -0.02
N HIS A 167 -16.20 5.81 0.23
CA HIS A 167 -17.15 5.36 -0.76
C HIS A 167 -18.33 6.33 -0.81
N HIS A 168 -19.15 6.25 -1.85
CA HIS A 168 -20.36 7.10 -1.97
C HIS A 168 -21.25 7.02 -0.74
N TYR A 169 -21.46 5.82 -0.20
CA TYR A 169 -22.38 5.59 0.93
C TYR A 169 -21.74 5.66 2.32
N GLY A 170 -20.42 5.61 2.39
CA GLY A 170 -19.75 5.52 3.69
C GLY A 170 -18.29 5.92 3.66
N GLN A 171 -17.71 5.96 4.84
CA GLN A 171 -16.29 6.07 5.02
C GLN A 171 -15.82 5.25 6.20
N ALA A 172 -14.62 4.73 6.11
CA ALA A 172 -13.91 4.06 7.18
C ALA A 172 -12.56 4.78 7.42
N ARG A 173 -12.18 4.87 8.68
CA ARG A 173 -10.86 5.38 9.09
C ARG A 173 -10.22 4.39 10.04
N LEU A 174 -9.07 3.86 9.64
CA LEU A 174 -8.24 3.01 10.47
C LEU A 174 -7.10 3.84 11.07
N LEU A 175 -6.85 3.66 12.35
CA LEU A 175 -5.73 4.23 13.09
C LEU A 175 -4.94 3.07 13.67
N VAL A 176 -3.62 3.03 13.46
CA VAL A 176 -2.74 2.03 14.06
C VAL A 176 -1.74 2.74 14.96
N ARG A 177 -1.57 2.21 16.16
CA ARG A 177 -0.54 2.61 17.13
C ARG A 177 0.37 1.44 17.37
N ALA A 178 1.64 1.72 17.57
CA ALA A 178 2.64 0.71 17.88
C ALA A 178 3.25 1.00 19.26
N ALA A 179 3.59 -0.05 19.96
CA ALA A 179 4.36 0.02 21.20
C ALA A 179 5.30 -1.18 21.27
N ALA A 180 6.45 -1.04 21.92
CA ALA A 180 7.31 -2.18 22.21
C ALA A 180 6.59 -3.15 23.16
N GLU A 181 6.67 -4.45 22.87
CA GLU A 181 6.10 -5.51 23.71
C GLU A 181 7.18 -6.28 24.49
N GLY A 182 8.46 -6.06 24.17
CA GLY A 182 9.59 -6.85 24.63
C GLY A 182 9.87 -8.05 23.73
N GLY A 183 11.06 -8.65 23.88
CA GLY A 183 11.45 -9.83 23.10
C GLY A 183 11.53 -9.60 21.58
N GLY A 184 11.80 -8.36 21.13
CA GLY A 184 11.85 -8.08 19.69
C GLY A 184 10.48 -8.00 19.02
N LYS A 185 9.42 -7.69 19.76
CA LYS A 185 8.05 -7.63 19.24
C LYS A 185 7.42 -6.25 19.44
N TRP A 186 6.43 -5.97 18.58
CA TRP A 186 5.56 -4.81 18.72
C TRP A 186 4.14 -5.24 19.06
N ARG A 187 3.50 -4.48 19.96
CA ARG A 187 2.05 -4.51 20.14
C ARG A 187 1.41 -3.46 19.27
N LEU A 188 0.55 -3.88 18.36
CA LEU A 188 -0.22 -3.01 17.48
C LEU A 188 -1.63 -2.85 18.05
N GLY A 189 -2.05 -1.60 18.27
CA GLY A 189 -3.42 -1.26 18.63
C GLY A 189 -4.14 -0.63 17.45
N LEU A 190 -5.21 -1.25 16.98
CA LEU A 190 -5.98 -0.81 15.83
C LEU A 190 -7.32 -0.21 16.29
N THR A 191 -7.70 0.90 15.69
CA THR A 191 -9.03 1.52 15.87
C THR A 191 -9.62 1.79 14.50
N LEU A 192 -10.72 1.11 14.18
CA LEU A 192 -11.50 1.31 12.98
C LEU A 192 -12.76 2.11 13.30
N VAL A 193 -12.95 3.23 12.61
CA VAL A 193 -14.12 4.10 12.74
C VAL A 193 -14.90 4.06 11.43
N VAL A 194 -16.12 3.54 11.47
CA VAL A 194 -17.01 3.44 10.31
C VAL A 194 -18.21 4.36 10.46
N ARG A 195 -18.56 5.08 9.40
CA ARG A 195 -19.73 5.95 9.36
C ARG A 195 -20.37 6.02 7.97
N GLY A 196 -21.68 6.06 7.91
CA GLY A 196 -22.43 6.38 6.69
C GLY A 196 -22.23 7.83 6.26
N ARG A 197 -22.47 8.12 4.99
CA ARG A 197 -22.40 9.47 4.39
C ARG A 197 -23.74 9.85 3.77
N GLY A 198 -23.96 11.17 3.65
CA GLY A 198 -25.17 11.71 3.04
C GLY A 198 -26.46 11.23 3.70
N TRP A 199 -27.47 10.93 2.89
CA TRP A 199 -28.77 10.47 3.33
C TRP A 199 -28.79 9.08 3.98
N VAL A 200 -27.78 8.25 3.69
CA VAL A 200 -27.62 6.89 4.28
C VAL A 200 -27.16 6.96 5.74
N ARG A 201 -26.65 8.09 6.21
CA ARG A 201 -26.07 8.25 7.54
C ARG A 201 -26.98 7.78 8.70
N PRO A 202 -28.27 8.14 8.78
CA PRO A 202 -29.14 7.67 9.86
C PRO A 202 -29.41 6.17 9.78
N LEU A 203 -29.62 5.62 8.57
CA LEU A 203 -29.84 4.19 8.35
C LEU A 203 -28.59 3.37 8.69
N ALA A 204 -27.43 3.83 8.26
CA ALA A 204 -26.15 3.19 8.58
C ALA A 204 -25.87 3.22 10.09
N ALA A 205 -26.27 4.29 10.81
CA ALA A 205 -26.09 4.36 12.25
C ALA A 205 -26.90 3.27 12.99
N VAL A 206 -28.13 3.04 12.57
CA VAL A 206 -29.01 1.98 13.13
C VAL A 206 -28.48 0.60 12.73
N GLY A 207 -28.19 0.37 11.43
CA GLY A 207 -27.67 -0.92 10.95
C GLY A 207 -26.35 -1.32 11.64
N LEU A 208 -25.42 -0.37 11.83
CA LEU A 208 -24.16 -0.62 12.52
C LEU A 208 -24.32 -1.03 13.99
N LEU A 209 -25.43 -0.68 14.65
CA LEU A 209 -25.70 -1.16 16.02
C LEU A 209 -25.98 -2.66 16.04
N PHE A 210 -26.72 -3.16 15.04
CA PHE A 210 -27.08 -4.59 14.96
C PHE A 210 -25.93 -5.49 14.49
N VAL A 211 -25.04 -4.97 13.64
CA VAL A 211 -23.92 -5.78 13.08
C VAL A 211 -22.58 -5.53 13.78
N ARG A 212 -22.56 -4.67 14.80
CA ARG A 212 -21.32 -4.25 15.46
C ARG A 212 -20.50 -5.42 15.99
N SER A 213 -21.14 -6.36 16.70
CA SER A 213 -20.44 -7.52 17.29
C SER A 213 -19.83 -8.42 16.21
N LYS A 214 -20.54 -8.59 15.08
CA LYS A 214 -20.03 -9.34 13.94
C LYS A 214 -18.82 -8.62 13.33
N LEU A 215 -18.93 -7.32 13.07
CA LEU A 215 -17.81 -6.52 12.54
C LEU A 215 -16.60 -6.49 13.50
N GLU A 216 -16.83 -6.48 14.81
CA GLU A 216 -15.72 -6.59 15.77
C GLU A 216 -15.06 -7.97 15.75
N ALA A 217 -15.81 -9.03 15.52
CA ALA A 217 -15.26 -10.38 15.37
C ALA A 217 -14.45 -10.50 14.07
N GLU A 218 -15.02 -10.09 12.95
CA GLU A 218 -14.35 -10.08 11.64
C GLU A 218 -13.07 -9.21 11.65
N LEU A 219 -13.10 -8.03 12.30
CA LEU A 219 -11.91 -7.22 12.44
C LEU A 219 -10.81 -7.92 13.25
N ARG A 220 -11.16 -8.62 14.34
CA ARG A 220 -10.17 -9.35 15.14
C ARG A 220 -9.59 -10.53 14.38
N GLU A 221 -10.43 -11.26 13.65
CA GLU A 221 -10.01 -12.40 12.82
C GLU A 221 -9.04 -11.92 11.71
N ALA A 222 -9.41 -10.90 10.95
CA ALA A 222 -8.54 -10.32 9.92
C ALA A 222 -7.21 -9.80 10.49
N VAL A 223 -7.24 -9.15 11.67
CA VAL A 223 -6.02 -8.66 12.33
C VAL A 223 -5.16 -9.81 12.83
N ALA A 224 -5.77 -10.91 13.31
CA ALA A 224 -5.04 -12.10 13.75
C ALA A 224 -4.36 -12.80 12.56
N GLU A 225 -5.06 -12.96 11.44
CA GLU A 225 -4.52 -13.55 10.21
C GLU A 225 -3.34 -12.73 9.66
N ILE A 226 -3.50 -11.40 9.55
CA ILE A 226 -2.40 -10.51 9.13
C ILE A 226 -1.20 -10.63 10.08
N ALA A 227 -1.44 -10.71 11.38
CA ALA A 227 -0.37 -10.85 12.36
C ALA A 227 0.32 -12.21 12.29
N GLU A 228 -0.42 -13.28 11.99
CA GLU A 228 0.13 -14.63 11.79
C GLU A 228 1.06 -14.66 10.57
N ASN A 229 0.60 -14.15 9.42
CA ASN A 229 1.39 -14.06 8.20
C ASN A 229 2.64 -13.18 8.43
N TRP A 230 2.48 -12.01 9.03
CA TRP A 230 3.60 -11.16 9.40
C TRP A 230 4.65 -11.86 10.27
N ASN A 231 4.18 -12.59 11.28
CA ASN A 231 5.07 -13.30 12.21
C ASN A 231 5.74 -14.52 11.59
N ALA A 232 5.18 -15.08 10.52
CA ALA A 232 5.82 -16.12 9.73
C ALA A 232 6.89 -15.52 8.80
N ASP A 233 6.59 -14.40 8.12
CA ASP A 233 7.41 -13.86 7.03
C ASP A 233 8.56 -12.97 7.53
N ILE A 234 8.32 -12.13 8.54
CA ILE A 234 9.32 -11.16 9.00
C ILE A 234 10.61 -11.82 9.54
N PRO A 235 10.56 -12.89 10.37
CA PRO A 235 11.78 -13.57 10.81
C PRO A 235 12.61 -14.14 9.65
N GLU A 236 11.96 -14.62 8.60
CA GLU A 236 12.65 -15.12 7.41
C GLU A 236 13.29 -13.95 6.64
N LEU A 237 12.54 -12.87 6.44
CA LEU A 237 13.07 -11.66 5.81
C LEU A 237 14.29 -11.11 6.52
N LEU A 238 14.27 -11.03 7.85
CA LEU A 238 15.37 -10.47 8.64
C LEU A 238 16.65 -11.32 8.64
N LYS A 239 16.61 -12.55 8.09
CA LYS A 239 17.82 -13.36 7.85
C LYS A 239 18.59 -12.90 6.60
N HIS A 240 17.94 -12.18 5.71
CA HIS A 240 18.54 -11.69 4.48
C HIS A 240 19.19 -10.32 4.70
N ASP A 241 20.24 -10.05 3.92
CA ASP A 241 20.83 -8.70 3.87
C ASP A 241 19.77 -7.74 3.33
N PRO A 242 19.52 -6.58 3.98
CA PRO A 242 18.62 -5.56 3.48
C PRO A 242 18.86 -5.16 2.01
N ARG A 243 20.09 -5.38 1.52
CA ARG A 243 20.49 -5.08 0.13
C ARG A 243 19.96 -6.08 -0.89
N ASP A 244 19.53 -7.25 -0.45
CA ASP A 244 18.86 -8.24 -1.30
C ASP A 244 17.38 -7.89 -1.52
N ALA A 245 17.13 -6.63 -1.86
CA ALA A 245 15.80 -6.00 -1.92
C ALA A 245 14.81 -6.63 -2.92
N GLY A 246 15.27 -7.55 -3.80
CA GLY A 246 14.43 -8.18 -4.83
C GLY A 246 13.38 -9.15 -4.32
N ILE A 247 13.53 -9.64 -3.11
CA ILE A 247 12.72 -10.75 -2.58
C ILE A 247 11.28 -10.32 -2.22
N TRP A 248 11.07 -9.05 -1.88
CA TRP A 248 9.77 -8.56 -1.37
C TRP A 248 8.80 -8.03 -2.41
N VAL A 249 9.28 -7.61 -3.55
CA VAL A 249 8.43 -7.05 -4.61
C VAL A 249 7.56 -8.15 -5.25
N SER A 250 8.08 -9.37 -5.34
CA SER A 250 7.37 -10.53 -5.89
C SER A 250 6.19 -10.98 -5.00
N ASP A 251 6.34 -10.92 -3.67
CA ASP A 251 5.28 -11.37 -2.75
C ASP A 251 4.15 -10.33 -2.65
N LEU A 252 4.47 -9.04 -2.60
CA LEU A 252 3.47 -7.96 -2.71
C LEU A 252 2.67 -8.00 -4.02
N ARG A 253 3.24 -8.56 -5.08
CA ARG A 253 2.56 -8.75 -6.36
C ARG A 253 1.48 -9.83 -6.27
N ARG A 254 1.75 -10.93 -5.58
CA ARG A 254 0.78 -12.02 -5.37
C ARG A 254 -0.44 -11.53 -4.59
N ASP A 255 -0.22 -10.81 -3.49
CA ASP A 255 -1.29 -10.21 -2.66
C ASP A 255 -2.13 -9.20 -3.45
N ARG A 256 -1.51 -8.48 -4.38
CA ARG A 256 -2.21 -7.54 -5.26
C ARG A 256 -3.10 -8.24 -6.27
N GLU A 257 -2.63 -9.32 -6.90
CA GLU A 257 -3.42 -10.11 -7.84
C GLU A 257 -4.65 -10.75 -7.16
N GLU A 258 -4.50 -11.15 -5.90
CA GLU A 258 -5.62 -11.64 -5.08
C GLU A 258 -6.61 -10.52 -4.73
N LEU A 259 -6.12 -9.34 -4.37
CA LEU A 259 -6.95 -8.17 -4.09
C LEU A 259 -7.71 -7.69 -5.34
N ASP A 260 -7.04 -7.63 -6.49
CA ASP A 260 -7.64 -7.23 -7.75
C ASP A 260 -8.71 -8.26 -8.20
N ARG A 261 -8.46 -9.55 -7.98
CA ARG A 261 -9.43 -10.64 -8.22
C ARG A 261 -10.63 -10.49 -7.29
N TRP A 262 -10.40 -10.28 -6.00
CA TRP A 262 -11.48 -10.07 -5.02
C TRP A 262 -12.33 -8.84 -5.36
N LEU A 263 -11.71 -7.74 -5.78
CA LEU A 263 -12.42 -6.52 -6.22
C LEU A 263 -13.24 -6.76 -7.48
N ALA A 264 -12.75 -7.57 -8.41
CA ALA A 264 -13.49 -7.94 -9.61
C ALA A 264 -14.72 -8.83 -9.31
N GLU A 265 -14.62 -9.71 -8.31
CA GLU A 265 -15.71 -10.60 -7.90
C GLU A 265 -16.78 -9.93 -7.03
N ASN A 266 -16.44 -8.88 -6.30
CA ASN A 266 -17.31 -8.25 -5.28
C ASN A 266 -17.63 -6.76 -5.56
N GLY A 267 -17.17 -6.18 -6.65
CA GLY A 267 -17.44 -4.81 -7.10
C GLY A 267 -18.45 -4.80 -8.23
#